data_c25843665a6954eeda00031787206eeb
#
_entry.id   c25843665a6954eeda00031787206eeb
#
_cell.length_a   1.000
_cell.length_b   1.000
_cell.length_c   1.000
_cell.angle_alpha   90.00
_cell.angle_beta   90.00
_cell.angle_gamma   90.00
#
_symmetry.space_group_name_H-M   'P 1'
#
loop_
_entity.id
_entity.type
_entity.pdbx_description
1 polymer ?
#
loop_
_entity_poly.entity_id
_entity_poly.type
_entity_poly.pdbx_seq_one_letter_code
_entity_poly.pdbx_strand_id
1 'polypeptide(L)'
;STRVRSSAASDVYKRQSFNSVKKTVSTYYIVTSKDNKYSKKSDIKNKVYYYKDSANIKNVLKVVKEDLKVKTSSYDNVTSMIKDVINKKIDFMLIDKSSYDIVLNLDNNISKKELKVVYKFNIEKLQDKQENIKDTFNILISGKDFAGLTDYNAIVTVNTNTHEILLTSIPRDYYMEIAGTNGKKDTLSHLFIYDEKVLEETLENFFDISIDYVVNVKAEGLVKVVDEVGGITYCSDQAFTTTHALILNDYNDSGKKKLYVKKGCQELNGIETLTVARERNAFVGRDRMRQKNCQKIIIAIFDKLKSTNSITNYNKILEALGDSYSTNIPKELITSIAKDTIDGAEWKVMTQSVDGSDKWDADIAILNDKGYAMIPNTDDVVNATNKMNEILNKK
;
A
#
# COMPACT_ATOMS: atom_id res chain seq x y z
N SER A 1 -21.15 -22.11 -38.21
CA SER A 1 -21.76 -21.91 -36.87
C SER A 1 -20.77 -22.01 -35.71
N THR A 2 -19.55 -22.48 -35.92
CA THR A 2 -18.50 -22.65 -34.87
C THR A 2 -17.70 -21.36 -34.56
N ARG A 3 -17.63 -20.42 -35.51
CA ARG A 3 -16.92 -19.16 -35.32
C ARG A 3 -17.65 -18.15 -34.42
N VAL A 4 -18.97 -18.15 -34.42
CA VAL A 4 -19.80 -17.24 -33.61
C VAL A 4 -19.81 -17.64 -32.14
N ARG A 5 -19.69 -18.92 -31.82
CA ARG A 5 -19.64 -19.42 -30.43
C ARG A 5 -18.30 -19.11 -29.74
N SER A 6 -17.20 -19.08 -30.50
CA SER A 6 -15.89 -18.75 -29.92
C SER A 6 -15.73 -17.27 -29.56
N SER A 7 -16.33 -16.35 -30.35
CA SER A 7 -16.29 -14.93 -30.04
C SER A 7 -17.17 -14.55 -28.84
N ALA A 8 -18.38 -15.15 -28.76
CA ALA A 8 -19.26 -14.91 -27.63
C ALA A 8 -18.72 -15.49 -26.30
N ALA A 9 -18.09 -16.67 -26.33
CA ALA A 9 -17.45 -17.25 -25.16
C ALA A 9 -16.22 -16.43 -24.73
N SER A 10 -15.42 -15.93 -25.68
CA SER A 10 -14.31 -15.03 -25.43
C SER A 10 -14.78 -13.70 -24.85
N ASP A 11 -15.88 -13.15 -25.34
CA ASP A 11 -16.44 -11.89 -24.85
C ASP A 11 -17.12 -12.03 -23.49
N VAL A 12 -17.74 -13.18 -23.21
CA VAL A 12 -18.29 -13.53 -21.90
C VAL A 12 -17.16 -13.75 -20.89
N TYR A 13 -16.09 -14.45 -21.27
CA TYR A 13 -14.91 -14.64 -20.43
C TYR A 13 -14.19 -13.33 -20.16
N LYS A 14 -14.01 -12.48 -21.17
CA LYS A 14 -13.50 -11.12 -21.03
C LYS A 14 -14.40 -10.26 -20.14
N ARG A 15 -15.71 -10.36 -20.25
CA ARG A 15 -16.67 -9.67 -19.37
C ARG A 15 -16.62 -10.22 -17.94
N GLN A 16 -16.42 -11.50 -17.72
CA GLN A 16 -16.33 -12.11 -16.38
C GLN A 16 -15.00 -11.77 -15.68
N SER A 17 -13.87 -11.78 -16.39
CA SER A 17 -12.57 -11.40 -15.81
C SER A 17 -12.48 -9.93 -15.42
N PHE A 18 -13.29 -9.07 -16.07
CA PHE A 18 -13.35 -7.65 -15.80
C PHE A 18 -14.52 -7.20 -14.93
N ASN A 19 -15.61 -7.96 -14.88
CA ASN A 19 -16.73 -7.75 -13.96
C ASN A 19 -16.51 -8.44 -12.61
N SER A 20 -15.40 -9.12 -12.38
CA SER A 20 -15.02 -9.49 -11.03
C SER A 20 -14.77 -8.20 -10.25
N VAL A 21 -15.80 -7.77 -9.54
CA VAL A 21 -15.67 -6.74 -8.51
C VAL A 21 -14.48 -7.19 -7.66
N LYS A 22 -13.37 -6.45 -7.68
CA LYS A 22 -12.21 -6.85 -6.92
C LYS A 22 -12.60 -6.82 -5.46
N LYS A 23 -12.47 -7.96 -4.82
CA LYS A 23 -12.68 -8.11 -3.39
C LYS A 23 -11.37 -7.84 -2.70
N THR A 24 -11.38 -6.91 -1.75
CA THR A 24 -10.29 -6.75 -0.80
C THR A 24 -10.54 -7.72 0.35
N VAL A 25 -9.56 -8.55 0.67
CA VAL A 25 -9.62 -9.48 1.80
C VAL A 25 -8.75 -8.94 2.93
N SER A 26 -9.35 -8.70 4.07
CA SER A 26 -8.64 -8.29 5.30
C SER A 26 -8.72 -9.41 6.32
N THR A 27 -7.58 -9.73 6.93
CA THR A 27 -7.48 -10.76 7.97
C THR A 27 -7.52 -10.12 9.36
N TYR A 28 -8.33 -10.70 10.23
CA TYR A 28 -8.52 -10.26 11.62
C TYR A 28 -8.17 -11.37 12.59
N TYR A 29 -7.62 -10.97 13.74
CA TYR A 29 -7.26 -11.86 14.83
C TYR A 29 -8.05 -11.53 16.09
N ILE A 30 -8.45 -12.58 16.83
CA ILE A 30 -8.73 -12.46 18.25
C ILE A 30 -7.49 -12.98 18.98
N VAL A 31 -6.92 -12.12 19.81
CA VAL A 31 -5.62 -12.32 20.45
C VAL A 31 -5.78 -12.28 21.96
N THR A 32 -5.01 -13.11 22.65
CA THR A 32 -4.92 -13.14 24.11
C THR A 32 -3.46 -13.17 24.56
N SER A 33 -3.20 -13.00 25.85
CA SER A 33 -1.87 -13.19 26.42
C SER A 33 -1.40 -14.64 26.24
N LYS A 34 -0.12 -14.82 25.93
CA LYS A 34 0.48 -16.14 25.73
C LYS A 34 0.27 -17.08 26.91
N ASP A 35 0.37 -16.56 28.12
CA ASP A 35 0.21 -17.32 29.36
C ASP A 35 -1.24 -17.58 29.75
N ASN A 36 -2.19 -17.07 28.97
CA ASN A 36 -3.59 -17.31 29.25
C ASN A 36 -3.98 -18.74 28.87
N LYS A 37 -4.98 -19.28 29.56
CA LYS A 37 -5.52 -20.63 29.32
C LYS A 37 -6.27 -20.77 27.99
N TYR A 38 -6.65 -19.66 27.37
CA TYR A 38 -7.42 -19.65 26.13
C TYR A 38 -6.54 -20.03 24.93
N SER A 39 -7.02 -20.94 24.08
CA SER A 39 -6.24 -21.44 22.94
C SER A 39 -7.04 -21.66 21.66
N LYS A 40 -8.37 -21.63 21.70
CA LYS A 40 -9.25 -21.94 20.58
C LYS A 40 -10.50 -21.05 20.55
N LYS A 41 -11.19 -21.01 19.42
CA LYS A 41 -12.39 -20.19 19.17
C LYS A 41 -13.45 -20.36 20.27
N SER A 42 -13.71 -21.58 20.73
CA SER A 42 -14.68 -21.87 21.78
C SER A 42 -14.35 -21.31 23.16
N ASP A 43 -13.13 -20.89 23.38
CA ASP A 43 -12.68 -20.25 24.63
C ASP A 43 -13.01 -18.76 24.65
N ILE A 44 -13.36 -18.16 23.51
CA ILE A 44 -13.69 -16.74 23.44
C ILE A 44 -15.08 -16.52 24.01
N LYS A 45 -15.12 -15.89 25.18
CA LYS A 45 -16.34 -15.63 25.96
C LYS A 45 -16.31 -14.22 26.52
N ASN A 46 -17.47 -13.74 26.97
CA ASN A 46 -17.69 -12.49 27.66
C ASN A 46 -17.47 -11.27 26.76
N LYS A 47 -16.31 -10.62 26.81
CA LYS A 47 -16.05 -9.36 26.14
C LYS A 47 -14.78 -9.43 25.27
N VAL A 48 -14.90 -8.91 24.05
CA VAL A 48 -13.79 -8.69 23.14
C VAL A 48 -13.61 -7.18 22.96
N TYR A 49 -12.39 -6.70 23.14
CA TYR A 49 -12.05 -5.29 22.99
C TYR A 49 -11.49 -5.01 21.60
N TYR A 50 -11.71 -3.80 21.13
CA TYR A 50 -11.27 -3.37 19.80
C TYR A 50 -10.82 -1.91 19.80
N TYR A 51 -9.97 -1.54 18.85
CA TYR A 51 -9.59 -0.14 18.64
C TYR A 51 -10.71 0.58 17.86
N LYS A 52 -11.22 1.68 18.39
CA LYS A 52 -12.42 2.38 17.86
C LYS A 52 -12.27 2.88 16.42
N ASP A 53 -11.06 3.29 16.01
CA ASP A 53 -10.76 3.84 14.69
C ASP A 53 -10.14 2.80 13.74
N SER A 54 -10.24 1.52 14.05
CA SER A 54 -9.79 0.45 13.14
C SER A 54 -10.57 0.46 11.84
N ALA A 55 -9.88 0.14 10.75
CA ALA A 55 -10.48 0.04 9.43
C ALA A 55 -11.68 -0.92 9.41
N ASN A 56 -12.78 -0.49 8.79
CA ASN A 56 -13.99 -1.28 8.58
C ASN A 56 -14.62 -1.86 9.87
N ILE A 57 -14.37 -1.23 11.01
CA ILE A 57 -14.69 -1.80 12.34
C ILE A 57 -16.17 -2.14 12.53
N LYS A 58 -17.10 -1.36 11.99
CA LYS A 58 -18.54 -1.62 12.13
C LYS A 58 -18.95 -2.96 11.55
N ASN A 59 -18.45 -3.28 10.34
CA ASN A 59 -18.73 -4.56 9.67
C ASN A 59 -18.05 -5.72 10.39
N VAL A 60 -16.83 -5.52 10.86
CA VAL A 60 -16.07 -6.52 11.59
C VAL A 60 -16.75 -6.88 12.90
N LEU A 61 -17.21 -5.87 13.67
CA LEU A 61 -17.93 -6.09 14.91
C LEU A 61 -19.25 -6.84 14.72
N LYS A 62 -19.95 -6.59 13.63
CA LYS A 62 -21.16 -7.34 13.29
C LYS A 62 -20.86 -8.83 13.15
N VAL A 63 -19.81 -9.16 12.39
CA VAL A 63 -19.37 -10.57 12.18
C VAL A 63 -18.94 -11.19 13.51
N VAL A 64 -18.15 -10.49 14.32
CA VAL A 64 -17.68 -10.99 15.62
C VAL A 64 -18.82 -11.26 16.58
N LYS A 65 -19.79 -10.34 16.68
CA LYS A 65 -20.96 -10.50 17.55
C LYS A 65 -21.85 -11.67 17.13
N GLU A 66 -22.06 -11.83 15.82
CA GLU A 66 -22.88 -12.92 15.26
C GLU A 66 -22.21 -14.29 15.41
N ASP A 67 -20.90 -14.37 15.13
CA ASP A 67 -20.14 -15.62 15.10
C ASP A 67 -19.72 -16.11 16.50
N LEU A 68 -19.30 -15.19 17.35
CA LEU A 68 -18.79 -15.51 18.72
C LEU A 68 -19.80 -15.28 19.83
N LYS A 69 -20.88 -14.57 19.57
CA LYS A 69 -21.93 -14.19 20.56
C LYS A 69 -21.34 -13.55 21.82
N VAL A 70 -20.43 -12.61 21.61
CA VAL A 70 -19.73 -11.88 22.67
C VAL A 70 -20.18 -10.42 22.73
N LYS A 71 -19.94 -9.76 23.86
CA LYS A 71 -20.01 -8.32 23.99
C LYS A 71 -18.72 -7.69 23.49
N THR A 72 -18.78 -6.43 23.05
CA THR A 72 -17.61 -5.69 22.57
C THR A 72 -17.49 -4.35 23.28
N SER A 73 -16.26 -3.87 23.42
CA SER A 73 -15.95 -2.57 24.00
C SER A 73 -14.74 -1.95 23.32
N SER A 74 -14.71 -0.64 23.17
CA SER A 74 -13.67 0.06 22.43
C SER A 74 -12.52 0.51 23.31
N TYR A 75 -11.35 0.65 22.66
CA TYR A 75 -10.16 1.34 23.15
C TYR A 75 -9.88 2.57 22.29
N ASP A 76 -9.35 3.61 22.92
CA ASP A 76 -8.97 4.85 22.24
C ASP A 76 -7.57 4.76 21.58
N ASN A 77 -6.78 3.78 21.99
CA ASN A 77 -5.40 3.59 21.50
C ASN A 77 -5.07 2.10 21.39
N VAL A 78 -4.54 1.70 20.24
CA VAL A 78 -4.24 0.29 19.95
C VAL A 78 -3.09 -0.25 20.81
N THR A 79 -2.07 0.56 21.06
CA THR A 79 -0.92 0.18 21.89
C THR A 79 -1.35 -0.09 23.33
N SER A 80 -2.20 0.78 23.89
CA SER A 80 -2.77 0.59 25.22
C SER A 80 -3.59 -0.70 25.32
N MET A 81 -4.38 -1.00 24.30
CA MET A 81 -5.15 -2.25 24.22
C MET A 81 -4.24 -3.48 24.25
N ILE A 82 -3.18 -3.49 23.45
CA ILE A 82 -2.21 -4.59 23.39
C ILE A 82 -1.52 -4.78 24.74
N LYS A 83 -1.07 -3.69 25.38
CA LYS A 83 -0.44 -3.74 26.70
C LYS A 83 -1.39 -4.29 27.77
N ASP A 84 -2.66 -3.95 27.71
CA ASP A 84 -3.66 -4.46 28.66
C ASP A 84 -3.96 -5.95 28.43
N VAL A 85 -3.90 -6.45 27.20
CA VAL A 85 -3.96 -7.90 26.92
C VAL A 85 -2.74 -8.62 27.51
N ILE A 86 -1.54 -8.11 27.26
CA ILE A 86 -0.29 -8.69 27.79
C ILE A 86 -0.31 -8.75 29.32
N ASN A 87 -0.77 -7.67 29.95
CA ASN A 87 -0.86 -7.56 31.41
C ASN A 87 -2.08 -8.26 32.01
N LYS A 88 -2.89 -8.93 31.17
CA LYS A 88 -4.10 -9.67 31.58
C LYS A 88 -5.17 -8.81 32.24
N LYS A 89 -5.19 -7.50 31.95
CA LYS A 89 -6.27 -6.60 32.37
C LYS A 89 -7.53 -6.86 31.55
N ILE A 90 -7.38 -7.29 30.31
CA ILE A 90 -8.41 -7.78 29.41
C ILE A 90 -8.00 -9.14 28.84
N ASP A 91 -8.96 -10.00 28.53
CA ASP A 91 -8.69 -11.35 28.05
C ASP A 91 -8.48 -11.40 26.54
N PHE A 92 -9.28 -10.68 25.76
CA PHE A 92 -9.32 -10.76 24.31
C PHE A 92 -9.34 -9.40 23.64
N MET A 93 -8.54 -9.24 22.59
CA MET A 93 -8.64 -8.13 21.67
C MET A 93 -8.88 -8.60 20.24
N LEU A 94 -9.67 -7.83 19.52
CA LEU A 94 -9.85 -7.92 18.08
C LEU A 94 -8.89 -6.94 17.40
N ILE A 95 -8.07 -7.42 16.51
CA ILE A 95 -7.12 -6.60 15.77
C ILE A 95 -6.92 -7.15 14.36
N ASP A 96 -6.83 -6.26 13.37
CA ASP A 96 -6.45 -6.67 12.03
C ASP A 96 -4.98 -7.09 11.97
N LYS A 97 -4.67 -8.01 11.07
CA LYS A 97 -3.31 -8.55 10.92
C LYS A 97 -2.28 -7.46 10.67
N SER A 98 -2.60 -6.47 9.83
CA SER A 98 -1.67 -5.38 9.50
C SER A 98 -1.34 -4.54 10.71
N SER A 99 -2.33 -4.10 11.48
CA SER A 99 -2.12 -3.33 12.71
C SER A 99 -1.34 -4.12 13.77
N TYR A 100 -1.67 -5.40 13.93
CA TYR A 100 -0.96 -6.31 14.82
C TYR A 100 0.53 -6.40 14.49
N ASP A 101 0.86 -6.63 13.22
CA ASP A 101 2.24 -6.75 12.76
C ASP A 101 2.99 -5.40 12.88
N ILE A 102 2.34 -4.29 12.57
CA ILE A 102 2.94 -2.95 12.63
C ILE A 102 3.29 -2.57 14.07
N VAL A 103 2.33 -2.65 14.98
CA VAL A 103 2.55 -2.22 16.38
C VAL A 103 3.62 -3.06 17.05
N LEU A 104 3.65 -4.36 16.80
CA LEU A 104 4.67 -5.25 17.36
C LEU A 104 6.06 -5.01 16.80
N ASN A 105 6.19 -4.46 15.60
CA ASN A 105 7.48 -4.10 15.01
C ASN A 105 7.97 -2.72 15.44
N LEU A 106 7.04 -1.81 15.82
CA LEU A 106 7.36 -0.41 16.13
C LEU A 106 7.66 -0.18 17.61
N ASP A 107 7.02 -0.92 18.51
CA ASP A 107 7.19 -0.78 19.95
C ASP A 107 8.11 -1.87 20.50
N ASN A 108 9.37 -1.52 20.80
CA ASN A 108 10.36 -2.45 21.36
C ASN A 108 9.98 -3.02 22.74
N ASN A 109 8.99 -2.42 23.42
CA ASN A 109 8.48 -2.87 24.70
C ASN A 109 7.35 -3.93 24.56
N ILE A 110 6.94 -4.22 23.33
CA ILE A 110 5.91 -5.22 23.03
C ILE A 110 6.56 -6.36 22.23
N SER A 111 6.43 -7.58 22.71
CA SER A 111 6.94 -8.77 22.04
C SER A 111 5.79 -9.67 21.55
N LYS A 112 5.87 -10.14 20.30
CA LYS A 112 4.96 -11.18 19.76
C LYS A 112 4.96 -12.44 20.62
N LYS A 113 6.06 -12.71 21.34
CA LYS A 113 6.19 -13.87 22.22
C LYS A 113 5.26 -13.81 23.44
N GLU A 114 4.73 -12.63 23.77
CA GLU A 114 3.81 -12.43 24.89
C GLU A 114 2.32 -12.56 24.49
N LEU A 115 2.06 -12.77 23.22
CA LEU A 115 0.73 -12.85 22.64
C LEU A 115 0.54 -14.17 21.87
N LYS A 116 -0.72 -14.61 21.77
CA LYS A 116 -1.12 -15.72 20.91
C LYS A 116 -2.46 -15.43 20.23
N VAL A 117 -2.58 -15.87 18.99
CA VAL A 117 -3.83 -15.78 18.21
C VAL A 117 -4.72 -16.97 18.60
N VAL A 118 -5.93 -16.68 19.06
CA VAL A 118 -6.94 -17.67 19.45
C VAL A 118 -7.88 -18.00 18.30
N TYR A 119 -8.17 -16.99 17.48
CA TYR A 119 -9.07 -17.13 16.33
C TYR A 119 -8.66 -16.19 15.21
N LYS A 120 -8.75 -16.68 13.98
CA LYS A 120 -8.42 -15.95 12.75
C LYS A 120 -9.59 -16.05 11.78
N PHE A 121 -9.98 -14.92 11.18
CA PHE A 121 -11.03 -14.88 10.16
C PHE A 121 -10.75 -13.78 9.13
N ASN A 122 -11.39 -13.90 7.97
CA ASN A 122 -11.24 -12.96 6.87
C ASN A 122 -12.56 -12.21 6.63
N ILE A 123 -12.44 -10.93 6.29
CA ILE A 123 -13.55 -10.11 5.81
C ILE A 123 -13.26 -9.68 4.38
N GLU A 124 -14.22 -9.91 3.50
CA GLU A 124 -14.20 -9.46 2.12
C GLU A 124 -14.95 -8.15 1.99
N LYS A 125 -14.35 -7.18 1.29
CA LYS A 125 -14.99 -5.91 0.94
C LYS A 125 -15.03 -5.76 -0.57
N LEU A 126 -16.21 -5.41 -1.10
CA LEU A 126 -16.37 -5.04 -2.49
C LEU A 126 -15.90 -3.60 -2.69
N GLN A 127 -15.17 -3.34 -3.78
CA GLN A 127 -14.80 -1.97 -4.15
C GLN A 127 -16.01 -1.26 -4.77
N ASP A 128 -16.20 0.02 -4.39
CA ASP A 128 -17.23 0.87 -4.96
C ASP A 128 -16.95 1.14 -6.45
N LYS A 129 -17.99 1.08 -7.30
CA LYS A 129 -17.89 1.51 -8.69
C LYS A 129 -17.86 3.03 -8.75
N GLN A 130 -16.90 3.59 -9.46
CA GLN A 130 -16.94 5.01 -9.85
C GLN A 130 -17.72 5.16 -11.16
N GLU A 131 -18.68 6.11 -11.18
CA GLU A 131 -19.60 6.26 -12.31
C GLU A 131 -19.08 7.20 -13.40
N ASN A 132 -18.13 8.11 -13.13
CA ASN A 132 -17.65 9.11 -14.06
C ASN A 132 -16.16 8.98 -14.38
N ILE A 133 -15.85 8.79 -15.67
CA ILE A 133 -14.47 8.81 -16.18
C ILE A 133 -14.08 10.27 -16.38
N LYS A 134 -12.93 10.67 -15.81
CA LYS A 134 -12.34 12.00 -15.95
C LYS A 134 -11.17 11.95 -16.93
N ASP A 135 -10.95 13.07 -17.65
CA ASP A 135 -9.77 13.22 -18.53
C ASP A 135 -8.50 13.56 -17.74
N THR A 136 -8.66 14.19 -16.59
CA THR A 136 -7.58 14.57 -15.69
C THR A 136 -7.89 14.08 -14.28
N PHE A 137 -6.92 13.46 -13.63
CA PHE A 137 -7.15 12.84 -12.32
C PHE A 137 -5.84 12.59 -11.56
N ASN A 138 -5.98 12.40 -10.26
CA ASN A 138 -4.92 11.95 -9.37
C ASN A 138 -5.16 10.51 -8.94
N ILE A 139 -4.11 9.71 -8.98
CA ILE A 139 -4.08 8.34 -8.47
C ILE A 139 -3.13 8.29 -7.27
N LEU A 140 -3.60 7.76 -6.14
CA LEU A 140 -2.72 7.41 -5.03
C LEU A 140 -2.18 5.99 -5.24
N ILE A 141 -0.86 5.86 -5.37
CA ILE A 141 -0.18 4.56 -5.40
C ILE A 141 0.46 4.32 -4.04
N SER A 142 0.17 3.17 -3.46
CA SER A 142 0.77 2.71 -2.22
C SER A 142 1.38 1.32 -2.39
N GLY A 143 2.67 1.21 -2.12
CA GLY A 143 3.37 -0.06 -2.05
C GLY A 143 3.44 -0.53 -0.61
N LYS A 144 2.97 -1.75 -0.35
CA LYS A 144 2.96 -2.34 1.00
C LYS A 144 4.10 -3.34 1.17
N ASP A 145 4.76 -3.28 2.31
CA ASP A 145 5.61 -4.37 2.78
C ASP A 145 4.77 -5.53 3.34
N PHE A 146 5.43 -6.60 3.82
CA PHE A 146 4.73 -7.77 4.37
C PHE A 146 4.03 -7.51 5.71
N ALA A 147 4.46 -6.51 6.46
CA ALA A 147 3.83 -6.10 7.71
C ALA A 147 2.60 -5.20 7.49
N GLY A 148 2.30 -4.81 6.23
CA GLY A 148 1.20 -3.93 5.89
C GLY A 148 1.50 -2.45 6.04
N LEU A 149 2.76 -2.07 6.33
CA LEU A 149 3.23 -0.69 6.28
C LEU A 149 3.30 -0.21 4.83
N THR A 150 2.93 1.04 4.59
CA THR A 150 3.12 1.67 3.29
C THR A 150 4.54 2.20 3.18
N ASP A 151 5.40 1.41 2.55
CA ASP A 151 6.79 1.78 2.37
C ASP A 151 7.03 2.81 1.28
N TYR A 152 6.19 2.79 0.25
CA TYR A 152 6.24 3.76 -0.82
C TYR A 152 4.85 4.33 -1.11
N ASN A 153 4.76 5.65 -1.16
CA ASN A 153 3.54 6.36 -1.49
C ASN A 153 3.85 7.43 -2.53
N ALA A 154 3.01 7.51 -3.54
CA ALA A 154 3.10 8.52 -4.58
C ALA A 154 1.72 8.95 -5.06
N ILE A 155 1.63 10.20 -5.47
CA ILE A 155 0.48 10.71 -6.21
C ILE A 155 0.88 10.78 -7.67
N VAL A 156 0.13 10.09 -8.53
CA VAL A 156 0.28 10.13 -9.98
C VAL A 156 -0.81 11.02 -10.55
N THR A 157 -0.40 12.18 -11.05
CA THR A 157 -1.27 13.15 -11.71
C THR A 157 -1.26 12.89 -13.19
N VAL A 158 -2.42 12.67 -13.79
CA VAL A 158 -2.58 12.30 -15.20
C VAL A 158 -3.46 13.29 -15.92
N ASN A 159 -3.01 13.70 -17.10
CA ASN A 159 -3.81 14.43 -18.08
C ASN A 159 -3.85 13.62 -19.38
N THR A 160 -5.00 13.02 -19.69
CA THR A 160 -5.17 12.21 -20.90
C THR A 160 -5.32 13.05 -22.16
N ASN A 161 -5.66 14.32 -22.05
CA ASN A 161 -5.75 15.23 -23.21
C ASN A 161 -4.37 15.64 -23.72
N THR A 162 -3.44 15.90 -22.82
CA THR A 162 -2.06 16.31 -23.15
C THR A 162 -1.06 15.16 -23.11
N HIS A 163 -1.47 13.96 -22.67
CA HIS A 163 -0.62 12.79 -22.46
C HIS A 163 0.55 13.07 -21.51
N GLU A 164 0.26 13.76 -20.42
CA GLU A 164 1.24 14.08 -19.39
C GLU A 164 0.94 13.31 -18.11
N ILE A 165 2.03 12.81 -17.49
CA ILE A 165 2.01 12.12 -16.20
C ILE A 165 3.04 12.78 -15.30
N LEU A 166 2.62 13.13 -14.07
CA LEU A 166 3.51 13.63 -13.02
C LEU A 166 3.47 12.68 -11.84
N LEU A 167 4.61 12.09 -11.50
CA LEU A 167 4.78 11.22 -10.33
C LEU A 167 5.36 12.05 -9.18
N THR A 168 4.61 12.22 -8.12
CA THR A 168 5.04 12.91 -6.88
C THR A 168 5.25 11.89 -5.78
N SER A 169 6.51 11.65 -5.39
CA SER A 169 6.84 10.75 -4.28
C SER A 169 6.71 11.46 -2.93
N ILE A 170 6.11 10.78 -1.96
CA ILE A 170 5.85 11.31 -0.62
C ILE A 170 6.58 10.43 0.40
N PRO A 171 7.44 10.99 1.27
CA PRO A 171 8.14 10.20 2.29
C PRO A 171 7.17 9.47 3.22
N ARG A 172 7.47 8.21 3.52
CA ARG A 172 6.65 7.38 4.42
C ARG A 172 6.51 7.96 5.83
N ASP A 173 7.48 8.71 6.26
CA ASP A 173 7.55 9.29 7.61
C ASP A 173 7.03 10.73 7.69
N TYR A 174 6.38 11.22 6.63
CA TYR A 174 5.75 12.54 6.62
C TYR A 174 4.76 12.67 7.77
N TYR A 175 4.98 13.70 8.60
CA TYR A 175 4.18 13.97 9.77
C TYR A 175 2.98 14.84 9.40
N MET A 176 1.78 14.30 9.55
CA MET A 176 0.55 14.92 9.08
C MET A 176 -0.56 14.81 10.12
N GLU A 177 -1.46 15.78 10.10
CA GLU A 177 -2.71 15.70 10.83
C GLU A 177 -3.61 14.62 10.19
N ILE A 178 -4.08 13.69 11.02
CA ILE A 178 -4.93 12.59 10.59
C ILE A 178 -6.35 13.12 10.36
N ALA A 179 -6.91 12.88 9.19
CA ALA A 179 -8.28 13.27 8.87
C ALA A 179 -9.29 12.70 9.87
N GLY A 180 -10.23 13.54 10.32
CA GLY A 180 -11.29 13.17 11.25
C GLY A 180 -10.90 13.05 12.72
N THR A 181 -9.70 13.50 13.11
CA THR A 181 -9.17 13.33 14.47
C THR A 181 -8.82 14.67 15.10
N ASN A 182 -9.53 15.62 15.30
CA ASN A 182 -9.24 16.85 16.06
C ASN A 182 -7.76 17.17 16.34
N GLY A 183 -6.92 17.16 15.29
CA GLY A 183 -5.51 17.56 15.36
C GLY A 183 -4.51 16.48 15.78
N LYS A 184 -4.90 15.23 15.92
CA LYS A 184 -3.94 14.14 16.13
C LYS A 184 -3.05 13.98 14.91
N LYS A 185 -1.75 13.77 15.13
CA LYS A 185 -0.74 13.62 14.07
C LYS A 185 -0.08 12.26 14.12
N ASP A 186 0.27 11.77 12.95
CA ASP A 186 1.02 10.52 12.78
C ASP A 186 1.84 10.58 11.48
N THR A 187 2.62 9.55 11.24
CA THR A 187 3.35 9.40 9.98
C THR A 187 2.49 8.73 8.92
N LEU A 188 2.74 9.05 7.67
CA LEU A 188 1.98 8.53 6.52
C LEU A 188 1.89 7.00 6.52
N SER A 189 2.99 6.31 6.82
CA SER A 189 3.03 4.84 6.81
C SER A 189 2.09 4.16 7.80
N HIS A 190 1.68 4.84 8.86
CA HIS A 190 0.78 4.31 9.88
C HIS A 190 -0.70 4.48 9.54
N LEU A 191 -1.04 5.29 8.54
CA LEU A 191 -2.44 5.67 8.27
C LEU A 191 -3.32 4.51 7.81
N PHE A 192 -2.73 3.40 7.36
CA PHE A 192 -3.47 2.18 7.03
C PHE A 192 -4.11 1.48 8.24
N ILE A 193 -3.69 1.79 9.45
CA ILE A 193 -4.28 1.26 10.68
C ILE A 193 -5.66 1.85 10.93
N TYR A 194 -5.88 3.06 10.44
CA TYR A 194 -7.17 3.74 10.49
C TYR A 194 -8.10 3.24 9.37
N ASP A 195 -9.26 3.84 9.20
CA ASP A 195 -10.18 3.51 8.10
C ASP A 195 -9.49 3.70 6.73
N GLU A 196 -9.86 2.89 5.72
CA GLU A 196 -9.27 2.94 4.38
C GLU A 196 -9.29 4.33 3.74
N LYS A 197 -10.32 5.14 4.03
CA LYS A 197 -10.43 6.50 3.52
C LYS A 197 -9.56 7.51 4.25
N VAL A 198 -9.07 7.20 5.42
CA VAL A 198 -8.27 8.14 6.23
C VAL A 198 -6.98 8.51 5.53
N LEU A 199 -6.30 7.56 4.88
CA LEU A 199 -5.10 7.85 4.09
C LEU A 199 -5.40 8.82 2.95
N GLU A 200 -6.44 8.54 2.16
CA GLU A 200 -6.85 9.41 1.05
C GLU A 200 -7.23 10.80 1.55
N GLU A 201 -8.12 10.91 2.51
CA GLU A 201 -8.61 12.18 3.06
C GLU A 201 -7.47 12.99 3.72
N THR A 202 -6.55 12.32 4.40
CA THR A 202 -5.39 12.97 5.01
C THR A 202 -4.50 13.60 3.93
N LEU A 203 -4.22 12.88 2.85
CA LEU A 203 -3.42 13.40 1.74
C LEU A 203 -4.16 14.48 0.95
N GLU A 204 -5.45 14.33 0.73
CA GLU A 204 -6.28 15.37 0.09
C GLU A 204 -6.25 16.66 0.89
N ASN A 205 -6.43 16.60 2.20
CA ASN A 205 -6.38 17.77 3.08
C ASN A 205 -4.96 18.38 3.14
N PHE A 206 -3.95 17.53 3.19
CA PHE A 206 -2.56 17.97 3.33
C PHE A 206 -2.04 18.70 2.08
N PHE A 207 -2.33 18.17 0.89
CA PHE A 207 -1.91 18.76 -0.38
C PHE A 207 -2.94 19.70 -1.01
N ASP A 208 -4.14 19.79 -0.45
CA ASP A 208 -5.27 20.52 -1.04
C ASP A 208 -5.54 20.06 -2.49
N ILE A 209 -5.72 18.77 -2.67
CA ILE A 209 -6.01 18.11 -3.96
C ILE A 209 -7.16 17.11 -3.79
N SER A 210 -7.71 16.68 -4.94
CA SER A 210 -8.61 15.51 -4.96
C SER A 210 -7.85 14.28 -5.40
N ILE A 211 -8.04 13.16 -4.71
CA ILE A 211 -7.59 11.83 -5.12
C ILE A 211 -8.77 11.09 -5.72
N ASP A 212 -8.70 10.81 -7.01
CA ASP A 212 -9.81 10.22 -7.76
C ASP A 212 -9.78 8.68 -7.70
N TYR A 213 -8.58 8.10 -7.72
CA TYR A 213 -8.37 6.66 -7.73
C TYR A 213 -7.23 6.26 -6.81
N VAL A 214 -7.26 4.98 -6.41
CA VAL A 214 -6.20 4.38 -5.60
C VAL A 214 -5.69 3.09 -6.24
N VAL A 215 -4.41 2.82 -6.05
CA VAL A 215 -3.74 1.57 -6.42
C VAL A 215 -2.91 1.13 -5.23
N ASN A 216 -3.23 -0.03 -4.67
CA ASN A 216 -2.46 -0.66 -3.61
C ASN A 216 -1.74 -1.88 -4.17
N VAL A 217 -0.42 -1.94 -4.01
CA VAL A 217 0.42 -3.03 -4.52
C VAL A 217 1.13 -3.70 -3.35
N LYS A 218 0.98 -5.01 -3.24
CA LYS A 218 1.78 -5.84 -2.32
C LYS A 218 3.15 -6.13 -2.92
N ALA A 219 4.11 -6.54 -2.09
CA ALA A 219 5.45 -6.93 -2.54
C ALA A 219 5.40 -8.01 -3.63
N GLU A 220 4.52 -9.00 -3.50
CA GLU A 220 4.29 -10.02 -4.52
C GLU A 220 3.80 -9.45 -5.86
N GLY A 221 3.01 -8.38 -5.83
CA GLY A 221 2.52 -7.70 -7.02
C GLY A 221 3.64 -7.00 -7.78
N LEU A 222 4.59 -6.39 -7.09
CA LEU A 222 5.77 -5.82 -7.71
C LEU A 222 6.59 -6.89 -8.44
N VAL A 223 6.84 -8.02 -7.79
CA VAL A 223 7.56 -9.15 -8.40
C VAL A 223 6.83 -9.64 -9.66
N LYS A 224 5.53 -9.86 -9.56
CA LYS A 224 4.71 -10.37 -10.67
C LYS A 224 4.66 -9.41 -11.86
N VAL A 225 4.44 -8.12 -11.65
CA VAL A 225 4.38 -7.17 -12.77
C VAL A 225 5.71 -7.07 -13.49
N VAL A 226 6.82 -7.04 -12.76
CA VAL A 226 8.16 -6.99 -13.36
C VAL A 226 8.44 -8.25 -14.17
N ASP A 227 8.12 -9.42 -13.65
CA ASP A 227 8.32 -10.68 -14.37
C ASP A 227 7.41 -10.78 -15.61
N GLU A 228 6.15 -10.36 -15.53
CA GLU A 228 5.22 -10.38 -16.67
C GLU A 228 5.63 -9.42 -17.81
N VAL A 229 6.27 -8.30 -17.51
CA VAL A 229 6.80 -7.39 -18.54
C VAL A 229 8.21 -7.80 -19.03
N GLY A 230 8.74 -8.91 -18.54
CA GLY A 230 10.06 -9.43 -18.97
C GLY A 230 11.25 -8.77 -18.30
N GLY A 231 11.09 -8.21 -17.11
CA GLY A 231 12.12 -7.48 -16.39
C GLY A 231 12.07 -5.97 -16.65
N ILE A 232 12.86 -5.22 -15.90
CA ILE A 232 13.01 -3.77 -16.06
C ILE A 232 14.48 -3.38 -16.23
N THR A 233 14.72 -2.26 -16.90
CA THR A 233 16.02 -1.61 -16.93
C THR A 233 16.15 -0.66 -15.76
N TYR A 234 17.05 -0.97 -14.83
CA TYR A 234 17.33 -0.12 -13.67
C TYR A 234 18.72 0.50 -13.79
N CYS A 235 18.79 1.82 -13.66
CA CYS A 235 20.03 2.58 -13.74
C CYS A 235 20.43 3.11 -12.38
N SER A 236 21.54 2.62 -11.82
CA SER A 236 22.04 3.03 -10.51
C SER A 236 23.15 4.06 -10.63
N ASP A 237 23.10 5.08 -9.77
CA ASP A 237 24.14 6.13 -9.71
C ASP A 237 25.42 5.63 -9.03
N GLN A 238 25.33 4.55 -8.27
CA GLN A 238 26.46 3.94 -7.55
C GLN A 238 26.34 2.42 -7.54
N ALA A 239 27.48 1.75 -7.36
CA ALA A 239 27.48 0.32 -7.09
C ALA A 239 27.16 0.05 -5.61
N PHE A 240 26.41 -0.99 -5.32
CA PHE A 240 26.12 -1.43 -3.96
C PHE A 240 25.75 -2.91 -3.90
N THR A 241 25.91 -3.50 -2.73
CA THR A 241 25.35 -4.82 -2.43
C THR A 241 24.19 -4.66 -1.46
N THR A 242 23.08 -5.32 -1.74
CA THR A 242 21.89 -5.24 -0.85
C THR A 242 22.18 -5.84 0.51
N THR A 243 21.58 -5.28 1.54
CA THR A 243 21.65 -5.82 2.91
C THR A 243 20.63 -6.93 3.13
N HIS A 244 19.54 -6.92 2.37
CA HIS A 244 18.55 -7.98 2.33
C HIS A 244 18.87 -8.99 1.20
N ALA A 245 18.52 -10.25 1.43
CA ALA A 245 18.65 -11.30 0.46
C ALA A 245 17.55 -11.28 -0.60
N LEU A 246 17.76 -12.00 -1.69
CA LEU A 246 16.82 -12.18 -2.81
C LEU A 246 15.68 -13.14 -2.41
N ILE A 247 14.81 -12.72 -1.49
CA ILE A 247 13.68 -13.51 -0.97
C ILE A 247 12.40 -12.69 -0.94
N LEU A 248 11.27 -13.34 -1.15
CA LEU A 248 9.97 -12.69 -1.20
C LEU A 248 9.38 -12.47 0.21
N ASN A 249 9.30 -13.48 1.05
CA ASN A 249 8.44 -13.55 2.23
C ASN A 249 9.14 -13.68 3.58
N ASP A 250 10.46 -13.73 3.61
CA ASP A 250 11.21 -13.98 4.83
C ASP A 250 12.32 -12.95 5.00
N TYR A 251 12.36 -12.30 6.16
CA TYR A 251 13.42 -11.35 6.51
C TYR A 251 14.64 -12.02 7.15
N ASN A 252 14.61 -13.33 7.35
CA ASN A 252 15.77 -14.08 7.82
C ASN A 252 16.66 -14.46 6.62
N ASP A 253 17.57 -13.57 6.31
CA ASP A 253 18.50 -13.66 5.17
C ASP A 253 19.86 -14.28 5.55
N SER A 254 19.99 -14.86 6.73
CA SER A 254 21.22 -15.54 7.14
C SER A 254 21.61 -16.66 6.16
N GLY A 255 22.79 -16.53 5.55
CA GLY A 255 23.31 -17.49 4.59
C GLY A 255 22.64 -17.47 3.19
N LYS A 256 21.69 -16.57 2.92
CA LYS A 256 21.03 -16.43 1.62
C LYS A 256 21.74 -15.42 0.71
N LYS A 257 21.61 -15.60 -0.61
CA LYS A 257 22.27 -14.76 -1.62
C LYS A 257 21.73 -13.33 -1.58
N LYS A 258 22.64 -12.35 -1.56
CA LYS A 258 22.38 -10.91 -1.72
C LYS A 258 22.63 -10.47 -3.16
N LEU A 259 22.04 -9.33 -3.55
CA LEU A 259 22.20 -8.79 -4.89
C LEU A 259 23.33 -7.76 -4.92
N TYR A 260 24.24 -7.92 -5.88
CA TYR A 260 25.17 -6.87 -6.28
C TYR A 260 24.60 -6.07 -7.43
N VAL A 261 24.45 -4.76 -7.22
CA VAL A 261 23.99 -3.80 -8.23
C VAL A 261 25.19 -2.98 -8.69
N LYS A 262 25.51 -3.05 -9.98
CA LYS A 262 26.60 -2.23 -10.55
C LYS A 262 26.16 -0.79 -10.78
N LYS A 263 27.11 0.14 -10.82
CA LYS A 263 26.87 1.49 -11.32
C LYS A 263 26.50 1.43 -12.80
N GLY A 264 25.50 2.20 -13.21
CA GLY A 264 24.97 2.21 -14.56
C GLY A 264 23.72 1.35 -14.71
N CYS A 265 23.33 1.11 -15.97
CA CYS A 265 22.09 0.43 -16.28
C CYS A 265 22.24 -1.10 -16.33
N GLN A 266 21.24 -1.81 -15.86
CA GLN A 266 21.19 -3.27 -15.82
C GLN A 266 19.75 -3.77 -15.83
N GLU A 267 19.54 -4.98 -16.30
CA GLU A 267 18.25 -5.64 -16.26
C GLU A 267 18.02 -6.29 -14.89
N LEU A 268 16.84 -6.09 -14.32
CA LEU A 268 16.40 -6.73 -13.09
C LEU A 268 15.12 -7.52 -13.32
N ASN A 269 15.05 -8.73 -12.77
CA ASN A 269 13.81 -9.49 -12.67
C ASN A 269 12.97 -9.05 -11.46
N GLY A 270 11.82 -9.70 -11.24
CA GLY A 270 10.89 -9.31 -10.17
C GLY A 270 11.49 -9.32 -8.77
N ILE A 271 12.15 -10.41 -8.39
CA ILE A 271 12.73 -10.53 -7.03
C ILE A 271 13.93 -9.59 -6.84
N GLU A 272 14.74 -9.39 -7.86
CA GLU A 272 15.83 -8.43 -7.84
C GLU A 272 15.30 -7.00 -7.68
N THR A 273 14.25 -6.66 -8.41
CA THR A 273 13.58 -5.35 -8.32
C THR A 273 13.03 -5.11 -6.91
N LEU A 274 12.33 -6.10 -6.34
CA LEU A 274 11.81 -5.99 -4.97
C LEU A 274 12.95 -5.79 -3.95
N THR A 275 14.06 -6.49 -4.12
CA THR A 275 15.22 -6.40 -3.24
C THR A 275 15.85 -5.00 -3.29
N VAL A 276 15.96 -4.40 -4.48
CA VAL A 276 16.37 -3.00 -4.64
C VAL A 276 15.37 -2.03 -4.04
N ALA A 277 14.07 -2.24 -4.26
CA ALA A 277 13.00 -1.40 -3.73
C ALA A 277 12.98 -1.33 -2.19
N ARG A 278 13.40 -2.39 -1.52
CA ARG A 278 13.50 -2.47 -0.07
C ARG A 278 14.76 -1.86 0.51
N GLU A 279 15.82 -1.70 -0.29
CA GLU A 279 17.13 -1.35 0.19
C GLU A 279 17.22 0.09 0.69
N ARG A 280 17.70 0.27 1.89
CA ARG A 280 18.00 1.56 2.51
C ARG A 280 19.36 1.58 3.24
N ASN A 281 19.75 0.46 3.84
CA ASN A 281 20.92 0.40 4.72
C ASN A 281 22.25 0.48 3.95
N ALA A 282 22.27 0.13 2.67
CA ALA A 282 23.43 0.27 1.79
C ALA A 282 23.74 1.74 1.41
N PHE A 283 22.86 2.68 1.74
CA PHE A 283 22.96 4.09 1.32
C PHE A 283 23.14 5.03 2.51
N VAL A 284 23.95 6.07 2.31
CA VAL A 284 24.09 7.15 3.28
C VAL A 284 22.75 7.88 3.50
N GLY A 285 22.00 8.11 2.43
CA GLY A 285 20.68 8.74 2.47
C GLY A 285 19.54 7.83 2.99
N ARG A 286 19.81 6.55 3.25
CA ARG A 286 18.86 5.56 3.79
C ARG A 286 17.49 5.63 3.12
N ASP A 287 16.44 6.02 3.84
CA ASP A 287 15.07 6.04 3.33
C ASP A 287 14.86 7.03 2.16
N ARG A 288 15.51 8.17 2.16
CA ARG A 288 15.46 9.11 1.03
C ARG A 288 15.98 8.49 -0.26
N MET A 289 17.06 7.71 -0.19
CA MET A 289 17.59 7.00 -1.36
C MET A 289 16.66 5.87 -1.79
N ARG A 290 16.06 5.15 -0.85
CA ARG A 290 15.04 4.13 -1.15
C ARG A 290 13.86 4.73 -1.90
N GLN A 291 13.35 5.88 -1.48
CA GLN A 291 12.28 6.59 -2.18
C GLN A 291 12.65 6.93 -3.63
N LYS A 292 13.86 7.43 -3.86
CA LYS A 292 14.38 7.70 -5.22
C LYS A 292 14.46 6.44 -6.06
N ASN A 293 14.94 5.35 -5.49
CA ASN A 293 15.03 4.06 -6.19
C ASN A 293 13.66 3.49 -6.52
N CYS A 294 12.70 3.58 -5.62
CA CYS A 294 11.31 3.19 -5.89
C CYS A 294 10.69 4.03 -7.01
N GLN A 295 10.96 5.34 -7.06
CA GLN A 295 10.53 6.20 -8.15
C GLN A 295 11.13 5.76 -9.50
N LYS A 296 12.42 5.46 -9.54
CA LYS A 296 13.09 4.91 -10.74
C LYS A 296 12.47 3.58 -11.19
N ILE A 297 12.15 2.71 -10.25
CA ILE A 297 11.51 1.41 -10.51
C ILE A 297 10.14 1.60 -11.14
N ILE A 298 9.31 2.49 -10.61
CA ILE A 298 7.97 2.76 -11.17
C ILE A 298 8.08 3.31 -12.59
N ILE A 299 8.99 4.23 -12.84
CA ILE A 299 9.24 4.76 -14.19
C ILE A 299 9.72 3.65 -15.13
N ALA A 300 10.61 2.77 -14.69
CA ALA A 300 11.09 1.65 -15.47
C ALA A 300 9.98 0.65 -15.81
N ILE A 301 9.07 0.38 -14.87
CA ILE A 301 7.87 -0.44 -15.12
C ILE A 301 6.98 0.24 -16.17
N PHE A 302 6.75 1.53 -16.01
CA PHE A 302 5.95 2.30 -16.96
C PHE A 302 6.53 2.29 -18.37
N ASP A 303 7.85 2.42 -18.50
CA ASP A 303 8.55 2.33 -19.78
C ASP A 303 8.36 0.97 -20.46
N LYS A 304 8.36 -0.10 -19.69
CA LYS A 304 8.04 -1.44 -20.21
C LYS A 304 6.57 -1.60 -20.59
N LEU A 305 5.66 -1.06 -19.79
CA LEU A 305 4.22 -1.11 -20.07
C LEU A 305 3.83 -0.32 -21.33
N LYS A 306 4.56 0.74 -21.67
CA LYS A 306 4.36 1.49 -22.93
C LYS A 306 4.74 0.71 -24.17
N SER A 307 5.57 -0.33 -24.06
CA SER A 307 5.96 -1.15 -25.20
C SER A 307 4.74 -1.79 -25.85
N THR A 308 4.72 -1.90 -27.16
CA THR A 308 3.59 -2.46 -27.93
C THR A 308 3.20 -3.84 -27.42
N ASN A 309 4.18 -4.66 -27.03
CA ASN A 309 3.93 -6.02 -26.55
C ASN A 309 3.22 -6.04 -25.20
N SER A 310 3.63 -5.19 -24.25
CA SER A 310 3.00 -5.10 -22.93
C SER A 310 1.64 -4.46 -22.99
N ILE A 311 1.47 -3.38 -23.77
CA ILE A 311 0.21 -2.66 -23.87
C ILE A 311 -0.89 -3.53 -24.50
N THR A 312 -0.57 -4.36 -25.48
CA THR A 312 -1.53 -5.29 -26.09
C THR A 312 -1.90 -6.47 -25.18
N ASN A 313 -1.05 -6.77 -24.20
CA ASN A 313 -1.21 -7.87 -23.25
C ASN A 313 -1.54 -7.40 -21.83
N TYR A 314 -2.00 -6.14 -21.64
CA TYR A 314 -2.26 -5.61 -20.30
C TYR A 314 -3.29 -6.44 -19.49
N ASN A 315 -4.26 -7.05 -20.16
CA ASN A 315 -5.21 -7.95 -19.49
C ASN A 315 -4.53 -9.15 -18.85
N LYS A 316 -3.57 -9.76 -19.56
CA LYS A 316 -2.79 -10.89 -19.05
C LYS A 316 -1.94 -10.48 -17.84
N ILE A 317 -1.38 -9.28 -17.87
CA ILE A 317 -0.62 -8.71 -16.74
C ILE A 317 -1.54 -8.55 -15.52
N LEU A 318 -2.73 -7.96 -15.69
CA LEU A 318 -3.70 -7.78 -14.62
C LEU A 318 -4.18 -9.12 -14.03
N GLU A 319 -4.42 -10.12 -14.86
CA GLU A 319 -4.78 -11.47 -14.40
C GLU A 319 -3.64 -12.11 -13.58
N ALA A 320 -2.40 -11.98 -14.03
CA ALA A 320 -1.23 -12.52 -13.33
C ALA A 320 -1.01 -11.87 -11.96
N LEU A 321 -1.34 -10.59 -11.80
CA LEU A 321 -1.27 -9.89 -10.52
C LEU A 321 -2.26 -10.43 -9.49
N GLY A 322 -3.44 -10.87 -9.90
CA GLY A 322 -4.47 -11.44 -9.03
C GLY A 322 -4.73 -10.59 -7.78
N ASP A 323 -4.64 -11.20 -6.61
CA ASP A 323 -4.89 -10.56 -5.30
C ASP A 323 -3.72 -9.70 -4.78
N SER A 324 -2.61 -9.63 -5.53
CA SER A 324 -1.42 -8.89 -5.12
C SER A 324 -1.52 -7.37 -5.36
N TYR A 325 -2.60 -6.91 -5.94
CA TYR A 325 -2.93 -5.48 -6.05
C TYR A 325 -4.44 -5.26 -5.89
N SER A 326 -4.82 -4.02 -5.60
CA SER A 326 -6.21 -3.57 -5.62
C SER A 326 -6.28 -2.16 -6.20
N THR A 327 -7.37 -1.87 -6.91
CA THR A 327 -7.61 -0.54 -7.48
C THR A 327 -9.09 -0.32 -7.74
N ASN A 328 -9.51 0.94 -7.68
CA ASN A 328 -10.83 1.40 -8.12
C ASN A 328 -10.79 2.15 -9.47
N ILE A 329 -9.67 2.10 -10.20
CA ILE A 329 -9.58 2.67 -11.55
C ILE A 329 -10.58 1.95 -12.46
N PRO A 330 -11.51 2.67 -13.13
CA PRO A 330 -12.45 2.06 -14.06
C PRO A 330 -11.70 1.35 -15.20
N LYS A 331 -12.19 0.18 -15.58
CA LYS A 331 -11.66 -0.58 -16.71
C LYS A 331 -11.66 0.24 -18.00
N GLU A 332 -12.72 0.97 -18.23
CA GLU A 332 -12.90 1.81 -19.40
C GLU A 332 -11.78 2.86 -19.53
N LEU A 333 -11.31 3.40 -18.41
CA LEU A 333 -10.19 4.33 -18.37
C LEU A 333 -8.87 3.64 -18.72
N ILE A 334 -8.60 2.46 -18.15
CA ILE A 334 -7.41 1.65 -18.47
C ILE A 334 -7.41 1.30 -19.97
N THR A 335 -8.55 0.85 -20.48
CA THR A 335 -8.71 0.48 -21.90
C THR A 335 -8.49 1.70 -22.81
N SER A 336 -9.03 2.87 -22.45
CA SER A 336 -8.86 4.12 -23.20
C SER A 336 -7.39 4.56 -23.26
N ILE A 337 -6.69 4.52 -22.13
CA ILE A 337 -5.24 4.85 -22.07
C ILE A 337 -4.42 3.86 -22.90
N ALA A 338 -4.72 2.57 -22.80
CA ALA A 338 -4.05 1.55 -23.59
C ALA A 338 -4.26 1.75 -25.09
N LYS A 339 -5.50 2.06 -25.50
CA LYS A 339 -5.83 2.35 -26.89
C LYS A 339 -5.10 3.59 -27.42
N ASP A 340 -5.10 4.68 -26.68
CA ASP A 340 -4.39 5.91 -27.07
C ASP A 340 -2.89 5.62 -27.27
N THR A 341 -2.30 4.82 -26.41
CA THR A 341 -0.88 4.44 -26.49
C THR A 341 -0.61 3.56 -27.71
N ILE A 342 -1.47 2.59 -28.00
CA ILE A 342 -1.36 1.77 -29.22
C ILE A 342 -1.51 2.62 -30.49
N ASP A 343 -2.41 3.61 -30.46
CA ASP A 343 -2.66 4.53 -31.57
C ASP A 343 -1.55 5.59 -31.74
N GLY A 344 -0.50 5.54 -30.94
CA GLY A 344 0.71 6.36 -31.08
C GLY A 344 0.84 7.54 -30.14
N ALA A 345 0.01 7.63 -29.10
CA ALA A 345 0.18 8.66 -28.08
C ALA A 345 1.53 8.56 -27.38
N GLU A 346 2.24 9.66 -27.31
CA GLU A 346 3.51 9.76 -26.59
C GLU A 346 3.29 10.38 -25.22
N TRP A 347 3.48 9.59 -24.18
CA TRP A 347 3.33 10.04 -22.79
C TRP A 347 4.60 10.71 -22.28
N LYS A 348 4.45 11.96 -21.83
CA LYS A 348 5.51 12.68 -21.15
C LYS A 348 5.42 12.38 -19.65
N VAL A 349 6.43 11.72 -19.11
CA VAL A 349 6.49 11.37 -17.68
C VAL A 349 7.47 12.30 -16.98
N MET A 350 6.97 12.98 -15.95
CA MET A 350 7.72 13.89 -15.09
C MET A 350 7.71 13.36 -13.67
N THR A 351 8.70 13.71 -12.89
CA THR A 351 8.83 13.31 -11.49
C THR A 351 9.11 14.51 -10.60
N GLN A 352 8.63 14.44 -9.38
CA GLN A 352 8.98 15.35 -8.30
C GLN A 352 8.92 14.61 -6.96
N SER A 353 9.56 15.18 -5.96
CA SER A 353 9.55 14.68 -4.60
C SER A 353 9.35 15.83 -3.63
N VAL A 354 8.83 15.53 -2.47
CA VAL A 354 8.78 16.44 -1.33
C VAL A 354 9.69 15.91 -0.24
N ASP A 355 10.33 16.80 0.49
CA ASP A 355 11.26 16.45 1.56
C ASP A 355 10.90 17.21 2.85
N GLY A 356 11.67 17.04 3.88
CA GLY A 356 11.45 17.65 5.17
C GLY A 356 12.65 17.49 6.10
N SER A 357 12.46 17.84 7.36
CA SER A 357 13.46 17.74 8.41
C SER A 357 13.15 16.64 9.41
N ASP A 358 14.19 16.03 9.98
CA ASP A 358 14.07 14.95 10.94
C ASP A 358 13.59 15.47 12.30
N LYS A 359 12.63 14.75 12.90
CA LYS A 359 12.17 14.97 14.27
C LYS A 359 12.11 13.63 14.99
N TRP A 360 12.95 13.44 16.00
CA TRP A 360 13.13 12.17 16.70
C TRP A 360 12.20 11.98 17.91
N ASP A 361 11.52 13.02 18.32
CA ASP A 361 10.64 13.07 19.49
C ASP A 361 9.22 13.58 19.14
N ALA A 362 8.75 13.30 17.95
CA ALA A 362 7.41 13.64 17.52
C ALA A 362 6.35 12.80 18.29
N ASP A 363 5.22 13.42 18.60
CA ASP A 363 4.07 12.71 19.15
C ASP A 363 3.41 11.84 18.05
N ILE A 364 3.53 10.53 18.18
CA ILE A 364 3.00 9.56 17.24
C ILE A 364 1.68 8.99 17.78
N ALA A 365 0.58 9.32 17.15
CA ALA A 365 -0.76 9.00 17.67
C ALA A 365 -0.98 7.50 17.88
N ILE A 366 -0.58 6.65 16.92
CA ILE A 366 -0.76 5.20 17.02
C ILE A 366 0.05 4.58 18.17
N LEU A 367 1.20 5.14 18.48
CA LEU A 367 2.05 4.66 19.57
C LEU A 367 1.61 5.23 20.93
N ASN A 368 0.87 6.34 20.94
CA ASN A 368 0.62 7.14 22.13
C ASN A 368 1.93 7.49 22.87
N ASP A 369 2.99 7.76 22.12
CA ASP A 369 4.36 7.99 22.58
C ASP A 369 5.16 8.77 21.54
N LYS A 370 6.38 9.12 21.89
CA LYS A 370 7.33 9.80 21.00
C LYS A 370 7.94 8.84 19.99
N GLY A 371 8.21 9.33 18.81
CA GLY A 371 8.86 8.57 17.75
C GLY A 371 9.42 9.46 16.65
N TYR A 372 10.05 8.82 15.68
CA TYR A 372 10.59 9.52 14.52
C TYR A 372 9.47 9.93 13.57
N ALA A 373 9.56 11.16 13.08
CA ALA A 373 8.76 11.68 11.98
C ALA A 373 9.59 12.64 11.12
N MET A 374 9.18 12.82 9.89
CA MET A 374 9.73 13.87 9.01
C MET A 374 8.75 15.04 8.98
N ILE A 375 9.22 16.20 9.42
CA ILE A 375 8.44 17.44 9.36
C ILE A 375 8.47 17.95 7.93
N PRO A 376 7.32 18.06 7.25
CA PRO A 376 7.25 18.48 5.85
C PRO A 376 7.87 19.85 5.62
N ASN A 377 8.62 19.99 4.52
CA ASN A 377 9.03 21.28 4.01
C ASN A 377 7.84 21.93 3.30
N THR A 378 7.35 23.03 3.85
CA THR A 378 6.14 23.71 3.36
C THR A 378 6.28 24.17 1.92
N ASP A 379 7.44 24.73 1.53
CA ASP A 379 7.68 25.19 0.17
C ASP A 379 7.66 24.04 -0.84
N ASP A 380 8.24 22.89 -0.49
CA ASP A 380 8.19 21.69 -1.32
C ASP A 380 6.75 21.23 -1.56
N VAL A 381 5.93 21.22 -0.50
CA VAL A 381 4.53 20.80 -0.57
C VAL A 381 3.73 21.76 -1.46
N VAL A 382 3.88 23.07 -1.29
CA VAL A 382 3.21 24.08 -2.10
C VAL A 382 3.63 23.96 -3.57
N ASN A 383 4.93 23.85 -3.84
CA ASN A 383 5.46 23.70 -5.20
C ASN A 383 4.98 22.43 -5.87
N ALA A 384 4.93 21.32 -5.13
CA ALA A 384 4.41 20.05 -5.65
C ALA A 384 2.92 20.15 -6.01
N THR A 385 2.12 20.74 -5.13
CA THR A 385 0.68 20.98 -5.39
C THR A 385 0.47 21.85 -6.62
N ASN A 386 1.25 22.94 -6.76
CA ASN A 386 1.14 23.81 -7.93
C ASN A 386 1.45 23.08 -9.23
N LYS A 387 2.44 22.21 -9.26
CA LYS A 387 2.77 21.39 -10.44
C LYS A 387 1.66 20.37 -10.76
N MET A 388 1.09 19.72 -9.74
CA MET A 388 -0.06 18.82 -9.95
C MET A 388 -1.22 19.58 -10.59
N ASN A 389 -1.59 20.74 -10.05
CA ASN A 389 -2.68 21.56 -10.57
C ASN A 389 -2.39 22.09 -11.97
N GLU A 390 -1.15 22.44 -12.29
CA GLU A 390 -0.74 22.83 -13.63
C GLU A 390 -1.03 21.73 -14.66
N ILE A 391 -0.66 20.48 -14.35
CA ILE A 391 -0.95 19.32 -15.21
C ILE A 391 -2.46 19.09 -15.36
N LEU A 392 -3.21 19.13 -14.24
CA LEU A 392 -4.65 18.89 -14.26
C LEU A 392 -5.43 19.94 -15.06
N ASN A 393 -4.95 21.18 -15.12
CA ASN A 393 -5.66 22.32 -15.73
C ASN A 393 -5.27 22.58 -17.19
N LYS A 394 -4.29 21.87 -17.75
CA LYS A 394 -3.95 21.98 -19.17
C LYS A 394 -5.08 21.41 -20.05
N LYS A 395 -5.36 22.11 -21.14
CA LYS A 395 -6.38 21.71 -22.14
C LYS A 395 -5.74 21.10 -23.37
#